data_06cd121d54742acf96d71ff325dba189
#
_entry.id   06cd121d54742acf96d71ff325dba189
#
_cell.length_a   1.000
_cell.length_b   1.000
_cell.length_c   1.000
_cell.angle_alpha   90.00
_cell.angle_beta   90.00
_cell.angle_gamma   90.00
#
_symmetry.space_group_name_H-M   'P 1'
#
loop_
_entity.id
_entity.type
_entity.pdbx_description
1 polymer ?
#
loop_
_entity_poly.entity_id
_entity_poly.type
_entity_poly.pdbx_seq_one_letter_code
_entity_poly.pdbx_strand_id
1 'polypeptide(L)'
;MNGPTSVAQDALKQVRRRAFPSSLWSDKVDSYVASVSGGKDMFFNAIVNERAWEFGGECTRKYDLERWNLFGKKVAETRNALIEMGQDGVNGTGPYANLPDYMYYKRDAGGVITYLNKYTKVAVAPPVVDVPSKGDNPNGYLRVSWTRSMWNTTTNAPADYIARQWRGYPDITGNTPLRYILPLHSSVISSSQGALQQQYGYQ
;
A
#
# COMPACT_ATOMS: atom_id res chain seq x y z
N MET A 1 -23.45 13.68 -3.02
CA MET A 1 -23.04 13.48 -1.61
C MET A 1 -23.35 14.75 -0.82
N ASN A 2 -23.88 14.59 0.40
CA ASN A 2 -24.47 15.71 1.17
C ASN A 2 -23.50 16.40 2.14
N GLY A 3 -22.21 16.06 2.13
CA GLY A 3 -21.22 16.61 3.05
C GLY A 3 -21.21 15.97 4.45
N PRO A 4 -20.41 16.50 5.39
CA PRO A 4 -20.24 15.95 6.74
C PRO A 4 -21.39 16.34 7.69
N THR A 5 -22.57 15.73 7.50
CA THR A 5 -23.68 15.92 8.44
C THR A 5 -23.34 15.35 9.82
N SER A 6 -24.03 15.80 10.89
CA SER A 6 -23.81 15.25 12.24
C SER A 6 -23.98 13.74 12.28
N VAL A 7 -25.00 13.22 11.61
CA VAL A 7 -25.25 11.77 11.51
C VAL A 7 -24.07 11.02 10.85
N ALA A 8 -23.50 11.60 9.79
CA ALA A 8 -22.35 11.00 9.13
C ALA A 8 -21.09 11.03 10.00
N GLN A 9 -20.87 12.12 10.73
CA GLN A 9 -19.78 12.25 11.69
C GLN A 9 -19.93 11.23 12.84
N ASP A 10 -21.12 11.08 13.39
CA ASP A 10 -21.38 10.12 14.45
C ASP A 10 -21.19 8.68 13.99
N ALA A 11 -21.59 8.35 12.77
CA ALA A 11 -21.33 7.05 12.16
C ALA A 11 -19.81 6.77 12.04
N LEU A 12 -19.04 7.74 11.59
CA LEU A 12 -17.57 7.61 11.50
C LEU A 12 -16.94 7.44 12.90
N LYS A 13 -17.42 8.19 13.90
CA LYS A 13 -16.97 8.02 15.29
C LYS A 13 -17.28 6.62 15.82
N GLN A 14 -18.45 6.07 15.52
CA GLN A 14 -18.81 4.71 15.95
C GLN A 14 -17.86 3.64 15.38
N VAL A 15 -17.52 3.74 14.09
CA VAL A 15 -16.55 2.84 13.46
C VAL A 15 -15.20 2.92 14.19
N ARG A 16 -14.67 4.13 14.38
CA ARG A 16 -13.35 4.33 15.00
C ARG A 16 -13.32 3.91 16.48
N ARG A 17 -14.41 4.08 17.24
CA ARG A 17 -14.50 3.65 18.64
C ARG A 17 -14.32 2.14 18.81
N ARG A 18 -14.61 1.34 17.81
CA ARG A 18 -14.33 -0.11 17.85
C ARG A 18 -12.82 -0.42 17.79
N ALA A 19 -12.06 0.42 17.10
CA ALA A 19 -10.63 0.21 16.89
C ALA A 19 -9.75 0.78 18.01
N PHE A 20 -10.26 1.74 18.79
CA PHE A 20 -9.48 2.43 19.82
C PHE A 20 -10.06 2.27 21.22
N PRO A 21 -9.22 2.06 22.25
CA PRO A 21 -9.68 2.05 23.64
C PRO A 21 -10.22 3.43 24.03
N SER A 22 -11.14 3.48 24.99
CA SER A 22 -11.83 4.71 25.39
C SER A 22 -10.89 5.83 25.85
N SER A 23 -9.75 5.50 26.40
CA SER A 23 -8.70 6.47 26.78
C SER A 23 -8.14 7.28 25.60
N LEU A 24 -8.26 6.77 24.37
CA LEU A 24 -7.78 7.43 23.15
C LEU A 24 -8.92 8.06 22.33
N TRP A 25 -10.19 7.99 22.76
CA TRP A 25 -11.29 8.49 21.96
C TRP A 25 -11.25 10.00 21.72
N SER A 26 -10.83 10.78 22.71
CA SER A 26 -10.69 12.23 22.55
C SER A 26 -9.75 12.58 21.40
N ASP A 27 -8.60 11.92 21.32
CA ASP A 27 -7.56 12.18 20.28
C ASP A 27 -7.86 11.45 18.96
N LYS A 28 -8.01 10.12 19.01
CA LYS A 28 -8.08 9.28 17.80
C LYS A 28 -9.46 9.21 17.15
N VAL A 29 -10.51 9.62 17.85
CA VAL A 29 -11.88 9.61 17.34
C VAL A 29 -12.42 11.02 17.21
N ASP A 30 -12.61 11.73 18.31
CA ASP A 30 -13.34 13.01 18.28
C ASP A 30 -12.52 14.11 17.59
N SER A 31 -11.26 14.30 17.95
CA SER A 31 -10.37 15.28 17.30
C SER A 31 -10.13 14.95 15.82
N TYR A 32 -9.95 13.66 15.50
CA TYR A 32 -9.80 13.23 14.12
C TYR A 32 -11.05 13.54 13.29
N VAL A 33 -12.25 13.15 13.77
CA VAL A 33 -13.50 13.39 13.03
C VAL A 33 -13.75 14.89 12.86
N ALA A 34 -13.48 15.69 13.89
CA ALA A 34 -13.56 17.15 13.79
C ALA A 34 -12.62 17.71 12.72
N SER A 35 -11.38 17.25 12.69
CA SER A 35 -10.37 17.74 11.72
C SER A 35 -10.71 17.44 10.27
N VAL A 36 -11.39 16.33 9.99
CA VAL A 36 -11.79 15.93 8.63
C VAL A 36 -13.18 16.40 8.21
N SER A 37 -13.92 17.07 9.11
CA SER A 37 -15.28 17.53 8.86
C SER A 37 -15.37 18.96 8.31
N GLY A 38 -14.23 19.59 7.96
CA GLY A 38 -14.21 20.95 7.44
C GLY A 38 -14.75 21.12 6.02
N GLY A 39 -15.04 20.04 5.30
CA GLY A 39 -15.60 20.10 3.97
C GLY A 39 -15.97 18.73 3.41
N LYS A 40 -16.79 18.76 2.36
CA LYS A 40 -17.32 17.55 1.71
C LYS A 40 -16.21 16.61 1.23
N ASP A 41 -15.23 17.13 0.51
CA ASP A 41 -14.19 16.31 -0.11
C ASP A 41 -13.20 15.78 0.93
N MET A 42 -12.90 16.58 1.95
CA MET A 42 -12.07 16.17 3.08
C MET A 42 -12.73 15.02 3.85
N PHE A 43 -14.01 15.14 4.16
CA PHE A 43 -14.77 14.09 4.84
C PHE A 43 -14.92 12.83 3.98
N PHE A 44 -15.16 12.99 2.68
CA PHE A 44 -15.21 11.84 1.77
C PHE A 44 -13.87 11.10 1.71
N ASN A 45 -12.76 11.82 1.61
CA ASN A 45 -11.43 11.21 1.65
C ASN A 45 -11.16 10.47 2.98
N ALA A 46 -11.65 11.01 4.10
CA ALA A 46 -11.56 10.32 5.37
C ALA A 46 -12.35 9.01 5.38
N ILE A 47 -13.55 8.97 4.80
CA ILE A 47 -14.34 7.75 4.64
C ILE A 47 -13.61 6.75 3.73
N VAL A 48 -13.03 7.21 2.62
CA VAL A 48 -12.24 6.37 1.70
C VAL A 48 -11.08 5.70 2.42
N ASN A 49 -10.39 6.44 3.29
CA ASN A 49 -9.27 5.93 4.07
C ASN A 49 -9.74 4.99 5.20
N GLU A 50 -10.79 5.36 5.92
CA GLU A 50 -11.33 4.52 6.99
C GLU A 50 -11.76 3.15 6.47
N ARG A 51 -12.41 3.11 5.31
CA ARG A 51 -12.76 1.84 4.66
C ARG A 51 -11.54 1.03 4.25
N ALA A 52 -10.42 1.67 3.88
CA ALA A 52 -9.19 0.95 3.60
C ALA A 52 -8.60 0.29 4.85
N TRP A 53 -8.70 0.95 6.00
CA TRP A 53 -8.21 0.41 7.28
C TRP A 53 -9.13 -0.66 7.84
N GLU A 54 -10.45 -0.42 7.82
CA GLU A 54 -11.46 -1.33 8.36
C GLU A 54 -11.52 -2.65 7.60
N PHE A 55 -11.47 -2.60 6.27
CA PHE A 55 -11.59 -3.78 5.40
C PHE A 55 -10.25 -4.24 4.81
N GLY A 56 -9.14 -3.92 5.47
CA GLY A 56 -7.82 -4.39 5.08
C GLY A 56 -7.76 -5.93 5.06
N GLY A 57 -7.43 -6.52 3.90
CA GLY A 57 -7.38 -7.97 3.75
C GLY A 57 -8.70 -8.63 3.30
N GLU A 58 -9.83 -7.93 3.27
CA GLU A 58 -11.14 -8.48 2.84
C GLU A 58 -11.37 -8.42 1.32
N CYS A 59 -10.39 -7.98 0.54
CA CYS A 59 -10.45 -7.89 -0.92
C CYS A 59 -11.57 -6.98 -1.48
N THR A 60 -12.24 -6.18 -0.66
CA THR A 60 -13.34 -5.30 -1.07
C THR A 60 -12.87 -3.96 -1.63
N ARG A 61 -11.62 -3.58 -1.34
CA ARG A 61 -11.04 -2.26 -1.68
C ARG A 61 -11.13 -1.92 -3.15
N LYS A 62 -10.87 -2.88 -4.05
CA LYS A 62 -10.93 -2.67 -5.49
C LYS A 62 -12.30 -2.16 -5.92
N TYR A 63 -13.36 -2.84 -5.49
CA TYR A 63 -14.74 -2.52 -5.86
C TYR A 63 -15.20 -1.15 -5.32
N ASP A 64 -14.78 -0.79 -4.11
CA ASP A 64 -15.04 0.55 -3.56
C ASP A 64 -14.39 1.64 -4.41
N LEU A 65 -13.13 1.46 -4.78
CA LEU A 65 -12.38 2.43 -5.60
C LEU A 65 -12.93 2.55 -7.03
N GLU A 66 -13.35 1.44 -7.62
CA GLU A 66 -14.03 1.44 -8.93
C GLU A 66 -15.35 2.21 -8.86
N ARG A 67 -16.21 1.90 -7.88
CA ARG A 67 -17.50 2.58 -7.69
C ARG A 67 -17.37 4.08 -7.46
N TRP A 68 -16.28 4.52 -6.83
CA TRP A 68 -16.02 5.94 -6.57
C TRP A 68 -15.19 6.62 -7.67
N ASN A 69 -14.82 5.91 -8.72
CA ASN A 69 -13.92 6.38 -9.77
C ASN A 69 -12.55 6.85 -9.22
N LEU A 70 -12.04 6.16 -8.22
CA LEU A 70 -10.77 6.46 -7.55
C LEU A 70 -9.67 5.43 -7.83
N PHE A 71 -9.97 4.34 -8.54
CA PHE A 71 -9.04 3.23 -8.66
C PHE A 71 -7.71 3.64 -9.28
N GLY A 72 -7.73 4.27 -10.46
CA GLY A 72 -6.50 4.73 -11.13
C GLY A 72 -5.72 5.74 -10.30
N LYS A 73 -6.40 6.71 -9.69
CA LYS A 73 -5.78 7.70 -8.81
C LYS A 73 -5.07 7.04 -7.62
N LYS A 74 -5.74 6.10 -6.94
CA LYS A 74 -5.16 5.42 -5.77
C LYS A 74 -4.03 4.45 -6.13
N VAL A 75 -4.07 3.85 -7.30
CA VAL A 75 -2.95 3.06 -7.84
C VAL A 75 -1.74 3.96 -8.08
N ALA A 76 -1.91 5.11 -8.73
CA ALA A 76 -0.83 6.06 -8.97
C ALA A 76 -0.24 6.62 -7.66
N GLU A 77 -1.09 7.00 -6.70
CA GLU A 77 -0.66 7.45 -5.36
C GLU A 77 0.18 6.36 -4.66
N THR A 78 -0.27 5.11 -4.68
CA THR A 78 0.45 3.99 -4.05
C THR A 78 1.80 3.75 -4.73
N ARG A 79 1.83 3.75 -6.06
CA ARG A 79 3.08 3.61 -6.82
C ARG A 79 4.08 4.71 -6.45
N ASN A 80 3.64 5.97 -6.42
CA ASN A 80 4.51 7.10 -6.09
C ASN A 80 5.01 7.02 -4.64
N ALA A 81 4.15 6.63 -3.70
CA ALA A 81 4.55 6.41 -2.30
C ALA A 81 5.59 5.28 -2.16
N LEU A 82 5.47 4.18 -2.92
CA LEU A 82 6.47 3.11 -2.92
C LEU A 82 7.80 3.56 -3.53
N ILE A 83 7.77 4.39 -4.57
CA ILE A 83 8.98 4.98 -5.17
C ILE A 83 9.68 5.88 -4.15
N GLU A 84 8.96 6.80 -3.52
CA GLU A 84 9.47 7.68 -2.48
C GLU A 84 10.04 6.89 -1.31
N MET A 85 9.31 5.90 -0.80
CA MET A 85 9.76 5.03 0.28
C MET A 85 11.06 4.30 -0.06
N GLY A 86 11.17 3.77 -1.27
CA GLY A 86 12.38 3.09 -1.74
C GLY A 86 13.56 4.04 -1.88
N GLN A 87 13.35 5.19 -2.48
CA GLN A 87 14.37 6.21 -2.69
C GLN A 87 14.89 6.77 -1.37
N ASP A 88 13.99 7.22 -0.52
CA ASP A 88 14.30 7.81 0.79
C ASP A 88 14.97 6.80 1.72
N GLY A 89 14.40 5.60 1.81
CA GLY A 89 14.93 4.55 2.66
C GLY A 89 16.35 4.16 2.26
N VAL A 90 16.65 4.04 0.97
CA VAL A 90 18.00 3.71 0.51
C VAL A 90 18.96 4.89 0.68
N ASN A 91 18.54 6.09 0.32
CA ASN A 91 19.41 7.27 0.35
C ASN A 91 19.53 7.91 1.76
N GLY A 92 18.68 7.54 2.70
CA GLY A 92 18.66 8.13 4.04
C GLY A 92 18.14 9.57 4.05
N THR A 93 17.20 9.89 3.18
CA THR A 93 16.59 11.22 3.00
C THR A 93 15.08 11.18 3.20
N GLY A 94 14.44 12.35 3.30
CA GLY A 94 12.98 12.48 3.32
C GLY A 94 12.28 11.80 4.51
N PRO A 95 10.95 11.62 4.42
CA PRO A 95 10.15 11.07 5.50
C PRO A 95 10.46 9.60 5.83
N TYR A 96 11.03 8.85 4.91
CA TYR A 96 11.36 7.43 5.07
C TYR A 96 12.85 7.17 5.30
N ALA A 97 13.65 8.19 5.61
CA ALA A 97 15.10 8.13 5.81
C ALA A 97 15.57 7.02 6.79
N ASN A 98 14.77 6.75 7.81
CA ASN A 98 15.10 5.78 8.85
C ASN A 98 14.65 4.35 8.56
N LEU A 99 13.91 4.11 7.46
CA LEU A 99 13.52 2.76 7.09
C LEU A 99 14.75 1.92 6.72
N PRO A 100 14.83 0.67 7.18
CA PRO A 100 15.99 -0.16 6.91
C PRO A 100 16.08 -0.59 5.45
N ASP A 101 17.28 -0.57 4.89
CA ASP A 101 17.58 -1.15 3.58
C ASP A 101 17.36 -2.66 3.60
N TYR A 102 17.82 -3.27 4.67
CA TYR A 102 17.72 -4.68 4.96
C TYR A 102 17.21 -4.90 6.36
N MET A 103 16.31 -5.87 6.53
CA MET A 103 15.96 -6.40 7.84
C MET A 103 16.82 -7.61 8.17
N TYR A 104 17.40 -7.61 9.34
CA TYR A 104 18.20 -8.71 9.88
C TYR A 104 17.41 -9.44 10.94
N TYR A 105 17.38 -10.77 10.85
CA TYR A 105 16.61 -11.59 11.75
C TYR A 105 17.28 -12.92 12.06
N LYS A 106 16.94 -13.50 13.18
CA LYS A 106 17.28 -14.88 13.56
C LYS A 106 16.02 -15.70 13.65
N ARG A 107 16.18 -16.98 13.48
CA ARG A 107 15.10 -17.95 13.66
C ARG A 107 15.59 -19.02 14.64
N ASP A 108 14.85 -19.21 15.74
CA ASP A 108 15.16 -20.26 16.70
C ASP A 108 14.77 -21.66 16.20
N ALA A 109 15.07 -22.69 16.98
CA ALA A 109 14.75 -24.09 16.67
C ALA A 109 13.23 -24.33 16.54
N GLY A 110 12.40 -23.55 17.23
CA GLY A 110 10.94 -23.58 17.12
C GLY A 110 10.39 -22.82 15.91
N GLY A 111 11.25 -22.12 15.15
CA GLY A 111 10.86 -21.31 14.00
C GLY A 111 10.46 -19.89 14.34
N VAL A 112 10.57 -19.47 15.60
CA VAL A 112 10.25 -18.10 16.03
C VAL A 112 11.26 -17.11 15.47
N ILE A 113 10.78 -16.03 14.87
CA ILE A 113 11.60 -15.00 14.23
C ILE A 113 11.79 -13.83 15.19
N THR A 114 13.05 -13.48 15.42
CA THR A 114 13.45 -12.28 16.17
C THR A 114 14.21 -11.33 15.26
N TYR A 115 13.73 -10.09 15.15
CA TYR A 115 14.35 -9.06 14.33
C TYR A 115 15.36 -8.23 15.12
N LEU A 116 16.50 -7.93 14.50
CA LEU A 116 17.46 -6.95 15.01
C LEU A 116 16.96 -5.51 14.77
N ASN A 117 16.42 -5.25 13.60
CA ASN A 117 16.09 -3.90 13.12
C ASN A 117 14.77 -3.88 12.33
N LYS A 118 13.66 -3.99 13.01
CA LYS A 118 12.34 -4.04 12.34
C LYS A 118 11.94 -2.70 11.69
N TYR A 119 12.32 -1.58 12.30
CA TYR A 119 11.81 -0.25 11.91
C TYR A 119 12.88 0.78 11.63
N THR A 120 14.14 0.48 11.90
CA THR A 120 15.24 1.44 11.78
C THR A 120 16.45 0.83 11.10
N LYS A 121 17.28 1.68 10.51
CA LYS A 121 18.58 1.26 9.99
C LYS A 121 19.48 0.81 11.13
N VAL A 122 20.34 -0.17 10.84
CA VAL A 122 21.44 -0.52 11.74
C VAL A 122 22.65 0.34 11.39
N ALA A 123 23.37 0.82 12.42
CA ALA A 123 24.58 1.62 12.21
C ALA A 123 25.70 0.78 11.56
N VAL A 124 25.78 -0.50 11.92
CA VAL A 124 26.75 -1.44 11.38
C VAL A 124 26.04 -2.74 11.02
N ALA A 125 26.18 -3.20 9.79
CA ALA A 125 25.59 -4.44 9.34
C ALA A 125 26.15 -5.63 10.17
N PRO A 126 25.29 -6.48 10.74
CA PRO A 126 25.76 -7.66 11.46
C PRO A 126 26.30 -8.72 10.49
N PRO A 127 27.06 -9.71 10.96
CA PRO A 127 27.44 -10.87 10.16
C PRO A 127 26.19 -11.57 9.60
N VAL A 128 26.18 -11.83 8.31
CA VAL A 128 25.05 -12.48 7.59
C VAL A 128 25.45 -13.89 7.19
N VAL A 129 24.51 -14.82 7.29
CA VAL A 129 24.65 -16.18 6.79
C VAL A 129 23.77 -16.37 5.56
N ASP A 130 24.33 -17.00 4.54
CA ASP A 130 23.64 -17.14 3.23
C ASP A 130 22.64 -18.29 3.19
N VAL A 131 22.71 -19.23 4.15
CA VAL A 131 21.84 -20.40 4.17
C VAL A 131 20.94 -20.32 5.39
N PRO A 132 19.60 -20.39 5.22
CA PRO A 132 18.69 -20.49 6.35
C PRO A 132 18.86 -21.86 7.02
N SER A 133 19.70 -21.91 8.06
CA SER A 133 19.74 -23.06 8.93
C SER A 133 18.49 -23.12 9.79
N LYS A 134 17.93 -24.32 9.98
CA LYS A 134 16.97 -24.55 11.07
C LYS A 134 17.72 -24.39 12.38
N GLY A 135 17.24 -23.51 13.25
CA GLY A 135 17.81 -23.27 14.55
C GLY A 135 18.37 -21.87 14.73
N ASP A 136 18.69 -21.51 15.97
CA ASP A 136 19.31 -20.24 16.28
C ASP A 136 20.72 -20.19 15.69
N ASN A 137 21.05 -19.06 15.08
CA ASN A 137 22.39 -18.81 14.58
C ASN A 137 23.05 -17.73 15.42
N PRO A 138 23.76 -18.09 16.50
CA PRO A 138 24.35 -17.12 17.43
C PRO A 138 25.43 -16.25 16.77
N ASN A 139 26.05 -16.71 15.69
CA ASN A 139 27.17 -16.06 15.03
C ASN A 139 26.78 -15.25 13.78
N GLY A 140 25.50 -15.24 13.41
CA GLY A 140 25.06 -14.54 12.20
C GLY A 140 23.56 -14.28 12.15
N TYR A 141 23.17 -13.51 11.15
CA TYR A 141 21.79 -13.15 10.89
C TYR A 141 21.38 -13.61 9.50
N LEU A 142 20.12 -13.91 9.32
CA LEU A 142 19.49 -13.96 8.02
C LEU A 142 19.13 -12.52 7.61
N ARG A 143 19.12 -12.26 6.31
CA ARG A 143 18.85 -10.94 5.76
C ARG A 143 17.74 -11.00 4.71
N VAL A 144 16.83 -10.04 4.77
CA VAL A 144 15.84 -9.80 3.72
C VAL A 144 15.90 -8.34 3.28
N SER A 145 15.82 -8.11 1.98
CA SER A 145 15.75 -6.76 1.43
C SER A 145 14.41 -6.11 1.79
N TRP A 146 14.45 -4.85 2.21
CA TRP A 146 13.29 -4.01 2.46
C TRP A 146 13.27 -2.86 1.45
N THR A 147 13.63 -1.62 1.83
CA THR A 147 13.65 -0.51 0.88
C THR A 147 14.66 -0.74 -0.25
N ARG A 148 15.71 -1.52 -0.01
CA ARG A 148 16.68 -1.93 -1.02
C ARG A 148 16.07 -2.70 -2.19
N SER A 149 14.98 -3.42 -2.00
CA SER A 149 14.26 -4.09 -3.08
C SER A 149 13.42 -3.13 -3.91
N MET A 150 13.07 -1.96 -3.38
CA MET A 150 12.23 -0.97 -4.05
C MET A 150 13.02 0.00 -4.93
N TRP A 151 14.31 0.20 -4.64
CA TRP A 151 15.17 1.16 -5.32
C TRP A 151 16.46 0.52 -5.78
N ASN A 152 16.77 0.65 -7.07
CA ASN A 152 18.01 0.18 -7.65
C ASN A 152 19.07 1.28 -7.56
N THR A 153 20.07 1.09 -6.70
CA THR A 153 21.15 2.08 -6.50
C THR A 153 22.12 2.16 -7.68
N THR A 154 22.23 1.11 -8.50
CA THR A 154 23.11 1.11 -9.67
C THR A 154 22.56 1.99 -10.78
N THR A 155 21.26 1.90 -11.02
CA THR A 155 20.60 2.70 -12.05
C THR A 155 20.00 4.00 -11.49
N ASN A 156 20.04 4.18 -10.16
CA ASN A 156 19.40 5.27 -9.42
C ASN A 156 17.92 5.45 -9.82
N ALA A 157 17.18 4.37 -9.85
CA ALA A 157 15.79 4.32 -10.32
C ALA A 157 14.93 3.35 -9.49
N PRO A 158 13.60 3.47 -9.55
CA PRO A 158 12.71 2.49 -8.95
C PRO A 158 12.99 1.09 -9.48
N ALA A 159 12.86 0.10 -8.62
CA ALA A 159 13.00 -1.29 -9.02
C ALA A 159 11.97 -1.65 -10.10
N ASP A 160 12.35 -2.53 -11.00
CA ASP A 160 11.62 -2.91 -12.19
C ASP A 160 10.16 -3.34 -11.91
N TYR A 161 9.93 -4.08 -10.82
CA TYR A 161 8.58 -4.52 -10.47
C TYR A 161 7.68 -3.33 -10.08
N ILE A 162 8.21 -2.28 -9.43
CA ILE A 162 7.44 -1.06 -9.15
C ILE A 162 7.16 -0.29 -10.44
N ALA A 163 8.15 -0.21 -11.34
CA ALA A 163 7.98 0.50 -12.61
C ALA A 163 7.03 -0.21 -13.58
N ARG A 164 7.01 -1.55 -13.59
CA ARG A 164 6.29 -2.35 -14.59
C ARG A 164 4.93 -2.88 -14.17
N GLN A 165 4.75 -3.24 -12.90
CA GLN A 165 3.50 -3.88 -12.44
C GLN A 165 2.27 -2.97 -12.53
N TRP A 166 2.49 -1.67 -12.58
CA TRP A 166 1.44 -0.66 -12.65
C TRP A 166 1.16 -0.16 -14.08
N ARG A 167 1.66 -0.87 -15.09
CA ARG A 167 1.34 -0.57 -16.48
C ARG A 167 -0.15 -0.73 -16.73
N GLY A 168 -0.73 0.23 -17.44
CA GLY A 168 -2.17 0.28 -17.67
C GLY A 168 -2.97 1.06 -16.63
N TYR A 169 -2.30 1.55 -15.59
CA TYR A 169 -2.80 2.59 -14.70
C TYR A 169 -1.84 3.77 -14.83
N PRO A 170 -2.08 4.66 -15.78
CA PRO A 170 -1.21 5.80 -15.95
C PRO A 170 -1.27 6.71 -14.74
N ASP A 171 -0.34 7.62 -14.71
CA ASP A 171 -0.36 8.73 -13.79
C ASP A 171 -1.75 9.40 -13.73
N ILE A 172 -1.93 10.22 -12.72
CA ILE A 172 -3.16 10.99 -12.45
C ILE A 172 -3.59 11.86 -13.66
N THR A 173 -2.73 12.06 -14.65
CA THR A 173 -2.94 12.87 -15.85
C THR A 173 -3.69 12.16 -16.99
N GLY A 174 -3.86 10.84 -16.88
CA GLY A 174 -5.06 10.21 -17.39
C GLY A 174 -5.23 9.99 -18.88
N ASN A 175 -4.19 9.75 -19.68
CA ASN A 175 -4.38 9.42 -21.10
C ASN A 175 -4.59 7.92 -21.38
N THR A 176 -4.49 7.08 -20.38
CA THR A 176 -4.72 5.64 -20.54
C THR A 176 -6.10 5.28 -20.01
N PRO A 177 -6.93 4.56 -20.78
CA PRO A 177 -8.26 4.14 -20.36
C PRO A 177 -8.20 3.32 -19.06
N LEU A 178 -9.05 3.66 -18.09
CA LEU A 178 -9.16 2.91 -16.86
C LEU A 178 -9.84 1.56 -17.14
N ARG A 179 -9.22 0.48 -16.69
CA ARG A 179 -9.69 -0.89 -16.92
C ARG A 179 -10.65 -1.31 -15.80
N TYR A 180 -11.85 -0.76 -15.81
CA TYR A 180 -12.90 -1.11 -14.84
C TYR A 180 -13.64 -2.41 -15.14
N ILE A 181 -13.64 -2.81 -16.41
CA ILE A 181 -14.32 -4.01 -16.91
C ILE A 181 -13.25 -5.03 -17.25
N LEU A 182 -13.48 -6.30 -16.95
CA LEU A 182 -12.57 -7.37 -17.33
C LEU A 182 -12.58 -7.56 -18.85
N PRO A 183 -11.41 -7.91 -19.45
CA PRO A 183 -11.36 -8.17 -20.89
C PRO A 183 -12.17 -9.42 -21.25
N LEU A 184 -12.76 -9.43 -22.43
CA LEU A 184 -13.29 -10.64 -23.01
C LEU A 184 -12.13 -11.57 -23.40
N HIS A 185 -12.27 -12.85 -23.08
CA HIS A 185 -11.28 -13.83 -23.49
C HIS A 185 -11.20 -13.91 -25.03
N SER A 186 -10.00 -14.02 -25.59
CA SER A 186 -9.79 -14.03 -27.05
C SER A 186 -10.59 -15.10 -27.79
N SER A 187 -10.78 -16.28 -27.19
CA SER A 187 -11.60 -17.34 -27.78
C SER A 187 -13.07 -16.95 -27.90
N VAL A 188 -13.62 -16.19 -26.96
CA VAL A 188 -15.01 -15.71 -27.02
C VAL A 188 -15.17 -14.71 -28.16
N ILE A 189 -14.20 -13.79 -28.31
CA ILE A 189 -14.21 -12.82 -29.42
C ILE A 189 -14.10 -13.56 -30.76
N SER A 190 -13.17 -14.50 -30.89
CA SER A 190 -12.97 -15.28 -32.10
C SER A 190 -14.22 -16.11 -32.47
N SER A 191 -14.86 -16.74 -31.50
CA SER A 191 -16.07 -17.54 -31.70
C SER A 191 -17.28 -16.71 -32.07
N SER A 192 -17.29 -15.42 -31.80
CA SER A 192 -18.39 -14.51 -32.09
C SER A 192 -18.46 -14.09 -33.58
N GLN A 193 -17.48 -14.48 -34.41
CA GLN A 193 -17.39 -14.12 -35.81
C GLN A 193 -17.52 -12.60 -36.08
N GLY A 194 -16.96 -11.79 -35.18
CA GLY A 194 -16.97 -10.33 -35.29
C GLY A 194 -18.15 -9.63 -34.60
N ALA A 195 -19.08 -10.39 -34.00
CA ALA A 195 -20.20 -9.80 -33.26
C ALA A 195 -19.79 -9.16 -31.94
N LEU A 196 -18.67 -9.64 -31.33
CA LEU A 196 -18.11 -9.08 -30.10
C LEU A 196 -16.74 -8.43 -30.35
N GLN A 197 -16.53 -7.30 -29.73
CA GLN A 197 -15.25 -6.60 -29.72
C GLN A 197 -14.72 -6.52 -28.31
N GLN A 198 -13.42 -6.27 -28.20
CA GLN A 198 -12.78 -6.13 -26.89
C GLN A 198 -13.35 -4.95 -26.12
N GLN A 199 -13.43 -5.11 -24.82
CA GLN A 199 -13.89 -4.05 -23.91
C GLN A 199 -12.97 -2.83 -23.96
N TYR A 200 -13.54 -1.67 -23.65
CA TYR A 200 -12.83 -0.42 -23.55
C TYR A 200 -11.59 -0.55 -22.62
N GLY A 201 -10.46 -0.04 -23.07
CA GLY A 201 -9.20 -0.10 -22.32
C GLY A 201 -8.33 -1.34 -22.60
N TYR A 202 -8.80 -2.27 -23.45
CA TYR A 202 -8.07 -3.49 -23.83
C TYR A 202 -7.86 -3.64 -25.34
N GLN A 203 -8.09 -2.58 -26.07
CA GLN A 203 -7.86 -2.53 -27.53
C GLN A 203 -6.37 -2.37 -27.83
#